data_6c8b0e7227e8c9cd35fa9df21c4867dd
#
_entry.id   6c8b0e7227e8c9cd35fa9df21c4867dd
#
_cell.length_a   1.000
_cell.length_b   1.000
_cell.length_c   1.000
_cell.angle_alpha   90.00
_cell.angle_beta   90.00
_cell.angle_gamma   90.00
#
_symmetry.space_group_name_H-M   'P 1'
#
loop_
_entity.id
_entity.type
_entity.pdbx_description
1 polymer ?
#
loop_
_entity_poly.entity_id
_entity_poly.type
_entity_poly.pdbx_seq_one_letter_code
_entity_poly.pdbx_strand_id
1 'polypeptide(L)'
;MRKRELFRIRQYARKYDRETGKFIINISYETAAPEPTERVIGVAESFGLGLDQWQKFVIYDNAELKIGPSDIVYITGDSGSGKSVLLKVLEKDIRQDMGLTCINIVEIKPEPNKPLIETVGKTLEEALELLSRVGLNDAFLFLRTYEQLSDGQKYRYKIAKMIESGAQFWILDEFAATLDRDTAKIVAYNLQKLARQQGKAVLAATTHKDLLEDLNPSVYIYKKFGKEIDIRYYPNEPAKECSLIKEMHISEGTTEDWRKLAGFHYRSHKIAGPHKIFCLKRGDELCGVIVYCYPPPTCFGRRLVMPKMTMKELNEKISIISRVVVHPKYRTIGLGAKLVKETLAKAGTPYV
;
A
#
# COMPACT_ATOMS: atom_id res chain seq x y z
N MET A 1 -32.63 22.38 -22.30
CA MET A 1 -31.50 22.19 -23.23
C MET A 1 -30.71 20.94 -22.85
N ARG A 2 -30.66 19.91 -23.71
CA ARG A 2 -29.77 18.73 -23.48
C ARG A 2 -28.32 19.22 -23.53
N LYS A 3 -27.52 18.95 -22.48
CA LYS A 3 -26.07 19.18 -22.52
C LYS A 3 -25.51 18.45 -23.73
N ARG A 4 -24.91 19.18 -24.69
CA ARG A 4 -24.19 18.60 -25.81
C ARG A 4 -23.06 17.75 -25.25
N GLU A 5 -23.03 16.45 -25.55
CA GLU A 5 -21.88 15.60 -25.22
C GLU A 5 -20.68 16.05 -26.06
N LEU A 6 -19.70 16.66 -25.43
CA LEU A 6 -18.50 17.16 -26.10
C LEU A 6 -17.48 16.05 -26.41
N PHE A 7 -17.60 14.90 -25.75
CA PHE A 7 -16.75 13.75 -26.00
C PHE A 7 -17.48 12.44 -25.67
N ARG A 8 -17.10 11.36 -26.32
CA ARG A 8 -17.61 10.01 -26.07
C ARG A 8 -16.46 9.02 -25.98
N ILE A 9 -16.52 8.17 -24.96
CA ILE A 9 -15.68 6.99 -24.89
C ILE A 9 -16.51 5.83 -25.42
N ARG A 10 -16.07 5.20 -26.50
CA ARG A 10 -16.74 4.03 -27.08
C ARG A 10 -15.90 2.79 -26.88
N GLN A 11 -16.50 1.77 -26.32
CA GLN A 11 -16.00 0.41 -26.30
C GLN A 11 -16.69 -0.34 -27.47
N TYR A 12 -15.92 -0.73 -28.47
CA TYR A 12 -16.47 -1.31 -29.72
C TYR A 12 -16.86 -2.77 -29.61
N ALA A 13 -16.22 -3.54 -28.74
CA ALA A 13 -16.58 -4.91 -28.47
C ALA A 13 -16.27 -5.20 -27.01
N ARG A 14 -17.26 -5.65 -26.28
CA ARG A 14 -17.04 -6.35 -25.03
C ARG A 14 -16.71 -7.77 -25.36
N LYS A 15 -15.65 -8.30 -24.81
CA LYS A 15 -15.53 -9.73 -24.78
C LYS A 15 -14.63 -10.15 -23.64
N TYR A 16 -15.21 -10.48 -22.50
CA TYR A 16 -14.62 -11.46 -21.63
C TYR A 16 -14.90 -12.82 -22.25
N ASP A 17 -13.87 -13.47 -22.73
CA ASP A 17 -13.96 -14.81 -23.24
C ASP A 17 -13.89 -15.79 -22.07
N ARG A 18 -15.00 -16.46 -21.78
CA ARG A 18 -15.11 -17.41 -20.67
C ARG A 18 -14.28 -18.68 -20.88
N GLU A 19 -14.03 -19.07 -22.12
CA GLU A 19 -13.24 -20.27 -22.42
C GLU A 19 -11.75 -20.03 -22.17
N THR A 20 -11.24 -18.88 -22.58
CA THR A 20 -9.83 -18.53 -22.41
C THR A 20 -9.53 -17.71 -21.15
N GLY A 21 -10.56 -17.16 -20.49
CA GLY A 21 -10.42 -16.26 -19.34
C GLY A 21 -9.77 -14.92 -19.67
N LYS A 22 -9.87 -14.48 -20.95
CA LYS A 22 -9.25 -13.25 -21.44
C LYS A 22 -10.26 -12.13 -21.58
N PHE A 23 -9.83 -10.91 -21.28
CA PHE A 23 -10.51 -9.67 -21.64
C PHE A 23 -9.96 -9.16 -22.96
N ILE A 24 -10.84 -8.87 -23.91
CA ILE A 24 -10.49 -8.24 -25.18
C ILE A 24 -10.94 -6.79 -25.14
N ILE A 25 -9.98 -5.87 -25.07
CA ILE A 25 -10.22 -4.46 -24.85
C ILE A 25 -10.07 -3.67 -26.14
N ASN A 26 -11.18 -3.01 -26.54
CA ASN A 26 -11.24 -2.11 -27.69
C ASN A 26 -11.88 -0.81 -27.27
N ILE A 27 -11.10 0.26 -27.16
CA ILE A 27 -11.56 1.56 -26.67
C ILE A 27 -11.11 2.66 -27.61
N SER A 28 -12.04 3.51 -28.02
CA SER A 28 -11.72 4.77 -28.70
C SER A 28 -12.32 5.95 -27.96
N TYR A 29 -11.69 7.08 -28.14
CA TYR A 29 -12.14 8.39 -27.70
C TYR A 29 -12.57 9.19 -28.91
N GLU A 30 -13.76 9.75 -28.87
CA GLU A 30 -14.31 10.57 -29.94
C GLU A 30 -14.66 11.96 -29.38
N THR A 31 -14.18 13.01 -30.05
CA THR A 31 -14.51 14.40 -29.70
C THR A 31 -15.48 14.96 -30.72
N ALA A 32 -16.50 15.67 -30.25
CA ALA A 32 -17.39 16.41 -31.15
C ALA A 32 -16.63 17.49 -31.90
N ALA A 33 -17.03 17.78 -33.15
CA ALA A 33 -16.56 18.94 -33.88
C ALA A 33 -16.84 20.21 -33.07
N PRO A 34 -15.85 21.12 -32.91
CA PRO A 34 -16.07 22.40 -32.23
C PRO A 34 -17.00 23.29 -33.06
N GLU A 35 -17.65 24.27 -32.43
CA GLU A 35 -18.39 25.28 -33.17
C GLU A 35 -17.41 26.12 -34.00
N PRO A 36 -17.67 26.35 -35.30
CA PRO A 36 -16.76 27.05 -36.20
C PRO A 36 -16.74 28.55 -35.90
N THR A 37 -15.97 29.00 -34.96
CA THR A 37 -15.63 30.39 -34.73
C THR A 37 -14.45 30.81 -35.59
N GLU A 38 -14.23 32.11 -35.84
CA GLU A 38 -13.05 32.58 -36.59
C GLU A 38 -11.71 32.05 -36.06
N ARG A 39 -11.56 31.97 -34.72
CA ARG A 39 -10.36 31.43 -34.11
C ARG A 39 -10.20 29.92 -34.32
N VAL A 40 -11.31 29.17 -34.25
CA VAL A 40 -11.33 27.72 -34.50
C VAL A 40 -10.97 27.45 -35.97
N ILE A 41 -11.56 28.21 -36.90
CA ILE A 41 -11.23 28.12 -38.32
C ILE A 41 -9.77 28.46 -38.57
N GLY A 42 -9.26 29.56 -38.02
CA GLY A 42 -7.83 29.95 -38.18
C GLY A 42 -6.86 28.88 -37.65
N VAL A 43 -7.18 28.22 -36.52
CA VAL A 43 -6.37 27.08 -36.01
C VAL A 43 -6.47 25.89 -36.97
N ALA A 44 -7.67 25.53 -37.42
CA ALA A 44 -7.89 24.40 -38.30
C ALA A 44 -7.14 24.58 -39.63
N GLU A 45 -7.22 25.76 -40.24
CA GLU A 45 -6.48 26.09 -41.45
C GLU A 45 -4.96 26.05 -41.23
N SER A 46 -4.47 26.64 -40.13
CA SER A 46 -3.05 26.69 -39.82
C SER A 46 -2.42 25.29 -39.63
N PHE A 47 -3.20 24.32 -39.12
CA PHE A 47 -2.74 22.95 -38.86
C PHE A 47 -3.31 21.89 -39.81
N GLY A 48 -4.07 22.29 -40.83
CA GLY A 48 -4.67 21.36 -41.78
C GLY A 48 -5.71 20.40 -41.17
N LEU A 49 -6.46 20.86 -40.16
CA LEU A 49 -7.45 20.04 -39.46
C LEU A 49 -8.83 20.18 -40.09
N GLY A 50 -9.52 19.07 -40.32
CA GLY A 50 -10.93 19.08 -40.70
C GLY A 50 -11.83 19.41 -39.51
N LEU A 51 -12.78 20.38 -39.69
CA LEU A 51 -13.74 20.78 -38.66
C LEU A 51 -15.04 19.97 -38.70
N ASP A 52 -15.26 19.21 -39.77
CA ASP A 52 -16.58 18.58 -40.07
C ASP A 52 -16.71 17.17 -39.51
N GLN A 53 -15.64 16.59 -38.92
CA GLN A 53 -15.62 15.22 -38.51
C GLN A 53 -15.29 15.07 -37.02
N TRP A 54 -15.98 14.11 -36.39
CA TRP A 54 -15.58 13.62 -35.08
C TRP A 54 -14.16 13.07 -35.15
N GLN A 55 -13.27 13.66 -34.38
CA GLN A 55 -11.91 13.13 -34.26
C GLN A 55 -11.94 11.88 -33.39
N LYS A 56 -11.49 10.76 -33.96
CA LYS A 56 -11.45 9.46 -33.30
C LYS A 56 -10.00 9.11 -32.95
N PHE A 57 -9.76 8.92 -31.67
CA PHE A 57 -8.47 8.44 -31.14
C PHE A 57 -8.64 7.02 -30.60
N VAL A 58 -7.92 6.06 -31.14
CA VAL A 58 -7.90 4.70 -30.62
C VAL A 58 -6.96 4.64 -29.43
N ILE A 59 -7.49 4.24 -28.27
CA ILE A 59 -6.73 4.11 -27.02
C ILE A 59 -6.29 2.66 -26.81
N TYR A 60 -7.18 1.69 -27.08
CA TYR A 60 -6.91 0.27 -27.03
C TYR A 60 -7.45 -0.38 -28.30
N ASP A 61 -6.64 -1.21 -28.93
CA ASP A 61 -6.93 -1.91 -30.17
C ASP A 61 -6.64 -3.41 -29.99
N ASN A 62 -7.68 -4.21 -29.78
CA ASN A 62 -7.60 -5.64 -29.51
C ASN A 62 -6.57 -6.02 -28.42
N ALA A 63 -6.51 -5.24 -27.33
CA ALA A 63 -5.62 -5.56 -26.23
C ALA A 63 -6.18 -6.77 -25.46
N GLU A 64 -5.44 -7.88 -25.46
CA GLU A 64 -5.80 -9.09 -24.74
C GLU A 64 -5.17 -9.11 -23.35
N LEU A 65 -6.01 -9.20 -22.31
CA LEU A 65 -5.58 -9.27 -20.92
C LEU A 65 -6.11 -10.55 -20.27
N LYS A 66 -5.24 -11.29 -19.59
CA LYS A 66 -5.65 -12.42 -18.74
C LYS A 66 -5.48 -12.02 -17.29
N ILE A 67 -6.60 -11.89 -16.56
CA ILE A 67 -6.64 -11.47 -15.17
C ILE A 67 -7.55 -12.41 -14.40
N GLY A 68 -7.00 -13.07 -13.38
CA GLY A 68 -7.71 -13.97 -12.49
C GLY A 68 -8.15 -13.30 -11.17
N PRO A 69 -8.97 -14.00 -10.37
CA PRO A 69 -9.54 -13.45 -9.14
C PRO A 69 -8.57 -13.32 -7.96
N SER A 70 -7.30 -13.66 -8.14
CA SER A 70 -6.24 -13.49 -7.14
C SER A 70 -5.02 -12.74 -7.67
N ASP A 71 -5.11 -12.17 -8.89
CA ASP A 71 -4.00 -11.45 -9.50
C ASP A 71 -3.78 -10.08 -8.90
N ILE A 72 -2.50 -9.70 -8.82
CA ILE A 72 -2.08 -8.34 -8.55
C ILE A 72 -1.72 -7.68 -9.87
N VAL A 73 -2.58 -6.77 -10.32
CA VAL A 73 -2.43 -6.07 -11.60
C VAL A 73 -1.89 -4.66 -11.34
N TYR A 74 -0.75 -4.35 -11.93
CA TYR A 74 -0.14 -3.03 -11.84
C TYR A 74 -0.16 -2.35 -13.21
N ILE A 75 -0.98 -1.29 -13.34
CA ILE A 75 -1.15 -0.52 -14.56
C ILE A 75 -0.40 0.80 -14.41
N THR A 76 0.63 1.03 -15.23
CA THR A 76 1.39 2.27 -15.22
C THR A 76 1.56 2.82 -16.64
N GLY A 77 2.14 4.00 -16.76
CA GLY A 77 2.38 4.65 -18.06
C GLY A 77 2.08 6.14 -18.03
N ASP A 78 2.12 6.76 -19.19
CA ASP A 78 2.06 8.21 -19.34
C ASP A 78 0.73 8.80 -18.83
N SER A 79 0.75 10.05 -18.38
CA SER A 79 -0.48 10.76 -18.03
C SER A 79 -1.39 10.90 -19.26
N GLY A 80 -2.69 10.73 -19.07
CA GLY A 80 -3.65 10.80 -20.19
C GLY A 80 -3.62 9.58 -21.14
N SER A 81 -2.83 8.54 -20.89
CA SER A 81 -2.74 7.37 -21.77
C SER A 81 -3.96 6.43 -21.73
N GLY A 82 -4.93 6.67 -20.84
CA GLY A 82 -6.18 5.88 -20.76
C GLY A 82 -6.21 4.81 -19.67
N LYS A 83 -5.30 4.86 -18.66
CA LYS A 83 -5.27 3.92 -17.53
C LYS A 83 -6.58 3.84 -16.75
N SER A 84 -7.15 4.98 -16.38
CA SER A 84 -8.42 5.06 -15.65
C SER A 84 -9.60 4.55 -16.49
N VAL A 85 -9.52 4.71 -17.82
CA VAL A 85 -10.52 4.17 -18.73
C VAL A 85 -10.45 2.65 -18.75
N LEU A 86 -9.24 2.08 -18.80
CA LEU A 86 -9.03 0.63 -18.71
C LEU A 86 -9.59 0.08 -17.39
N LEU A 87 -9.29 0.71 -16.26
CA LEU A 87 -9.82 0.28 -14.96
C LEU A 87 -11.35 0.23 -14.93
N LYS A 88 -12.02 1.28 -15.46
CA LYS A 88 -13.48 1.35 -15.51
C LYS A 88 -14.09 0.25 -16.39
N VAL A 89 -13.44 -0.06 -17.50
CA VAL A 89 -13.87 -1.14 -18.40
C VAL A 89 -13.70 -2.49 -17.73
N LEU A 90 -12.53 -2.77 -17.16
CA LEU A 90 -12.25 -4.02 -16.42
C LEU A 90 -13.23 -4.18 -15.24
N GLU A 91 -13.46 -3.15 -14.45
CA GLU A 91 -14.42 -3.18 -13.35
C GLU A 91 -15.82 -3.58 -13.82
N LYS A 92 -16.29 -2.98 -14.93
CA LYS A 92 -17.58 -3.29 -15.51
C LYS A 92 -17.66 -4.73 -15.99
N ASP A 93 -16.65 -5.19 -16.72
CA ASP A 93 -16.62 -6.54 -17.29
C ASP A 93 -16.48 -7.60 -16.18
N ILE A 94 -15.69 -7.35 -15.13
CA ILE A 94 -15.60 -8.23 -13.96
C ILE A 94 -16.95 -8.37 -13.26
N ARG A 95 -17.65 -7.25 -13.01
CA ARG A 95 -18.97 -7.27 -12.38
C ARG A 95 -20.02 -7.97 -13.24
N GLN A 96 -20.05 -7.72 -14.55
CA GLN A 96 -21.12 -8.19 -15.46
C GLN A 96 -20.85 -9.56 -16.06
N ASP A 97 -19.61 -9.83 -16.50
CA ASP A 97 -19.30 -11.03 -17.26
C ASP A 97 -18.72 -12.15 -16.38
N MET A 98 -17.93 -11.79 -15.36
CA MET A 98 -17.43 -12.77 -14.37
C MET A 98 -18.39 -12.94 -13.18
N GLY A 99 -19.30 -12.00 -12.92
CA GLY A 99 -20.20 -12.03 -11.77
C GLY A 99 -19.50 -11.87 -10.42
N LEU A 100 -18.30 -11.28 -10.39
CA LEU A 100 -17.50 -11.12 -9.18
C LEU A 100 -17.68 -9.72 -8.57
N THR A 101 -17.53 -9.64 -7.27
CA THR A 101 -17.67 -8.38 -6.52
C THR A 101 -16.42 -7.53 -6.66
N CYS A 102 -16.62 -6.24 -6.91
CA CYS A 102 -15.56 -5.23 -6.96
C CYS A 102 -15.85 -4.11 -5.96
N ILE A 103 -14.79 -3.55 -5.38
CA ILE A 103 -14.84 -2.30 -4.64
C ILE A 103 -13.81 -1.33 -5.20
N ASN A 104 -14.26 -0.11 -5.49
CA ASN A 104 -13.38 0.95 -5.94
C ASN A 104 -13.08 1.89 -4.77
N ILE A 105 -11.80 2.23 -4.57
CA ILE A 105 -11.38 3.10 -3.45
C ILE A 105 -12.07 4.48 -3.45
N VAL A 106 -12.48 4.97 -4.63
CA VAL A 106 -13.20 6.25 -4.74
C VAL A 106 -14.65 6.16 -4.29
N GLU A 107 -15.26 4.96 -4.31
CA GLU A 107 -16.63 4.72 -3.86
C GLU A 107 -16.75 4.66 -2.33
N ILE A 108 -15.64 4.52 -1.63
CA ILE A 108 -15.61 4.43 -0.17
C ILE A 108 -15.92 5.81 0.42
N LYS A 109 -17.07 5.89 1.06
CA LYS A 109 -17.53 7.08 1.76
C LYS A 109 -17.24 6.90 3.26
N PRO A 110 -16.34 7.72 3.83
CA PRO A 110 -16.09 7.70 5.27
C PRO A 110 -17.32 8.18 6.05
N GLU A 111 -17.50 7.67 7.25
CA GLU A 111 -18.51 8.19 8.16
C GLU A 111 -17.97 9.47 8.82
N PRO A 112 -18.64 10.63 8.64
CA PRO A 112 -18.21 11.87 9.25
C PRO A 112 -18.42 11.84 10.76
N ASN A 113 -17.60 12.58 11.49
CA ASN A 113 -17.74 12.85 12.92
C ASN A 113 -17.67 11.65 13.88
N LYS A 114 -17.32 10.45 13.38
CA LYS A 114 -17.09 9.28 14.24
C LYS A 114 -15.59 8.99 14.37
N PRO A 115 -15.11 8.57 15.54
CA PRO A 115 -13.74 8.04 15.68
C PRO A 115 -13.49 6.87 14.76
N LEU A 116 -12.27 6.73 14.22
CA LEU A 116 -11.95 5.64 13.28
C LEU A 116 -12.29 4.26 13.83
N ILE A 117 -12.04 4.06 15.11
CA ILE A 117 -12.27 2.76 15.77
C ILE A 117 -13.76 2.33 15.76
N GLU A 118 -14.67 3.29 15.63
CA GLU A 118 -16.12 3.04 15.56
C GLU A 118 -16.62 2.82 14.11
N THR A 119 -15.74 3.03 13.12
CA THR A 119 -16.13 3.04 11.71
C THR A 119 -15.64 1.84 10.92
N VAL A 120 -14.81 0.99 11.49
CA VAL A 120 -14.26 -0.23 10.89
C VAL A 120 -14.38 -1.41 11.86
N GLY A 121 -14.53 -2.62 11.31
CA GLY A 121 -14.69 -3.84 12.10
C GLY A 121 -16.05 -3.91 12.80
N LYS A 122 -16.38 -5.09 13.32
CA LYS A 122 -17.60 -5.33 14.12
C LYS A 122 -17.29 -5.37 15.61
N THR A 123 -16.06 -5.67 15.96
CA THR A 123 -15.56 -5.69 17.34
C THR A 123 -14.34 -4.78 17.48
N LEU A 124 -13.96 -4.45 18.71
CA LEU A 124 -12.76 -3.67 18.98
C LEU A 124 -11.50 -4.35 18.44
N GLU A 125 -11.41 -5.66 18.58
CA GLU A 125 -10.28 -6.46 18.10
C GLU A 125 -10.16 -6.41 16.58
N GLU A 126 -11.28 -6.62 15.86
CA GLU A 126 -11.31 -6.51 14.39
C GLU A 126 -10.93 -5.11 13.91
N ALA A 127 -11.43 -4.08 14.56
CA ALA A 127 -11.13 -2.69 14.22
C ALA A 127 -9.64 -2.37 14.40
N LEU A 128 -9.06 -2.76 15.54
CA LEU A 128 -7.63 -2.59 15.82
C LEU A 128 -6.77 -3.37 14.84
N GLU A 129 -7.17 -4.59 14.49
CA GLU A 129 -6.46 -5.42 13.53
C GLU A 129 -6.47 -4.80 12.13
N LEU A 130 -7.65 -4.40 11.62
CA LEU A 130 -7.78 -3.76 10.30
C LEU A 130 -6.97 -2.48 10.18
N LEU A 131 -7.10 -1.59 11.17
CA LEU A 131 -6.34 -0.33 11.19
C LEU A 131 -4.84 -0.58 11.28
N SER A 132 -4.42 -1.55 12.09
CA SER A 132 -3.00 -1.89 12.23
C SER A 132 -2.42 -2.49 10.95
N ARG A 133 -3.16 -3.34 10.23
CA ARG A 133 -2.74 -3.95 8.96
C ARG A 133 -2.42 -2.92 7.89
N VAL A 134 -3.14 -1.80 7.87
CA VAL A 134 -2.88 -0.70 6.91
C VAL A 134 -1.91 0.35 7.45
N GLY A 135 -1.30 0.12 8.62
CA GLY A 135 -0.31 1.02 9.21
C GLY A 135 -0.89 2.21 9.99
N LEU A 136 -2.18 2.19 10.31
CA LEU A 136 -2.82 3.11 11.24
C LEU A 136 -2.79 2.50 12.64
N ASN A 137 -1.62 2.46 13.28
CA ASN A 137 -1.39 1.74 14.54
C ASN A 137 -0.93 2.65 15.69
N ASP A 138 -1.31 3.92 15.66
CA ASP A 138 -1.14 4.87 16.75
C ASP A 138 -2.46 5.00 17.50
N ALA A 139 -2.42 4.84 18.84
CA ALA A 139 -3.60 4.92 19.70
C ALA A 139 -4.37 6.23 19.54
N PHE A 140 -3.67 7.34 19.33
CA PHE A 140 -4.32 8.64 19.11
C PHE A 140 -5.08 8.69 17.77
N LEU A 141 -4.63 7.96 16.75
CA LEU A 141 -5.32 7.91 15.46
C LEU A 141 -6.66 7.19 15.56
N PHE A 142 -6.78 6.17 16.40
CA PHE A 142 -8.02 5.42 16.59
C PHE A 142 -9.17 6.29 17.08
N LEU A 143 -8.85 7.34 17.86
CA LEU A 143 -9.81 8.26 18.46
C LEU A 143 -10.11 9.49 17.57
N ARG A 144 -9.39 9.67 16.48
CA ARG A 144 -9.61 10.76 15.52
C ARG A 144 -10.74 10.43 14.54
N THR A 145 -11.38 11.47 14.04
CA THR A 145 -12.32 11.38 12.92
C THR A 145 -11.55 11.36 11.60
N TYR A 146 -12.21 10.93 10.53
CA TYR A 146 -11.61 10.87 9.19
C TYR A 146 -11.06 12.24 8.73
N GLU A 147 -11.77 13.33 9.01
CA GLU A 147 -11.38 14.69 8.61
C GLU A 147 -10.08 15.14 9.28
N GLN A 148 -9.76 14.62 10.46
CA GLN A 148 -8.56 14.96 11.23
C GLN A 148 -7.32 14.19 10.76
N LEU A 149 -7.46 13.33 9.76
CA LEU A 149 -6.37 12.55 9.20
C LEU A 149 -5.60 13.32 8.13
N SER A 150 -4.29 13.07 8.02
CA SER A 150 -3.52 13.46 6.84
C SER A 150 -3.97 12.67 5.60
N ASP A 151 -3.66 13.16 4.40
CA ASP A 151 -4.07 12.48 3.15
C ASP A 151 -3.57 11.05 3.08
N GLY A 152 -2.33 10.78 3.51
CA GLY A 152 -1.78 9.43 3.60
C GLY A 152 -2.51 8.54 4.61
N GLN A 153 -2.97 9.10 5.74
CA GLN A 153 -3.79 8.37 6.71
C GLN A 153 -5.19 8.11 6.17
N LYS A 154 -5.80 9.09 5.49
CA LYS A 154 -7.09 8.96 4.79
C LYS A 154 -7.05 7.86 3.75
N TYR A 155 -5.98 7.81 2.97
CA TYR A 155 -5.79 6.78 1.96
C TYR A 155 -5.71 5.38 2.58
N ARG A 156 -4.89 5.20 3.63
CA ARG A 156 -4.77 3.94 4.37
C ARG A 156 -6.08 3.51 5.04
N TYR A 157 -6.84 4.47 5.59
CA TYR A 157 -8.18 4.18 6.12
C TYR A 157 -9.13 3.63 5.05
N LYS A 158 -9.14 4.22 3.86
CA LYS A 158 -9.93 3.69 2.74
C LYS A 158 -9.51 2.28 2.34
N ILE A 159 -8.20 1.95 2.40
CA ILE A 159 -7.74 0.57 2.19
C ILE A 159 -8.30 -0.37 3.28
N ALA A 160 -8.34 0.05 4.55
CA ALA A 160 -8.96 -0.75 5.62
C ALA A 160 -10.43 -1.04 5.32
N LYS A 161 -11.21 -0.04 4.92
CA LYS A 161 -12.61 -0.20 4.49
C LYS A 161 -12.76 -1.10 3.26
N MET A 162 -11.81 -1.05 2.33
CA MET A 162 -11.78 -1.93 1.17
C MET A 162 -11.58 -3.39 1.60
N ILE A 163 -10.66 -3.66 2.52
CA ILE A 163 -10.42 -4.99 3.08
C ILE A 163 -11.68 -5.51 3.78
N GLU A 164 -12.31 -4.67 4.61
CA GLU A 164 -13.54 -5.00 5.34
C GLU A 164 -14.70 -5.38 4.43
N SER A 165 -14.79 -4.78 3.23
CA SER A 165 -15.88 -5.03 2.27
C SER A 165 -15.99 -6.49 1.84
N GLY A 166 -14.91 -7.27 1.94
CA GLY A 166 -14.85 -8.66 1.47
C GLY A 166 -14.90 -8.83 -0.04
N ALA A 167 -14.93 -7.75 -0.84
CA ALA A 167 -14.98 -7.80 -2.29
C ALA A 167 -13.82 -8.63 -2.87
N GLN A 168 -14.07 -9.30 -4.02
CA GLN A 168 -13.06 -10.14 -4.67
C GLN A 168 -11.99 -9.30 -5.38
N PHE A 169 -12.38 -8.18 -6.00
CA PHE A 169 -11.48 -7.27 -6.68
C PHE A 169 -11.41 -5.92 -5.98
N TRP A 170 -10.19 -5.48 -5.68
CA TRP A 170 -9.89 -4.16 -5.14
C TRP A 170 -9.35 -3.25 -6.24
N ILE A 171 -10.03 -2.14 -6.50
CA ILE A 171 -9.72 -1.24 -7.60
C ILE A 171 -9.22 0.09 -7.04
N LEU A 172 -8.00 0.46 -7.43
CA LEU A 172 -7.30 1.65 -6.97
C LEU A 172 -6.85 2.48 -8.18
N ASP A 173 -7.64 3.49 -8.54
CA ASP A 173 -7.21 4.51 -9.50
C ASP A 173 -6.32 5.55 -8.80
N GLU A 174 -5.35 6.10 -9.52
CA GLU A 174 -4.33 7.01 -8.98
C GLU A 174 -3.62 6.44 -7.75
N PHE A 175 -3.28 5.14 -7.80
CA PHE A 175 -2.72 4.39 -6.67
C PHE A 175 -1.50 5.10 -6.09
N ALA A 176 -1.61 5.43 -4.79
CA ALA A 176 -0.57 6.08 -3.99
C ALA A 176 -0.05 7.42 -4.56
N ALA A 177 -0.82 8.12 -5.42
CA ALA A 177 -0.40 9.36 -6.06
C ALA A 177 -0.19 10.51 -5.06
N THR A 178 -0.95 10.53 -3.96
CA THR A 178 -0.88 11.56 -2.91
C THR A 178 0.10 11.23 -1.78
N LEU A 179 0.76 10.06 -1.83
CA LEU A 179 1.66 9.60 -0.79
C LEU A 179 3.11 9.99 -1.09
N ASP A 180 3.89 10.29 -0.05
CA ASP A 180 5.34 10.32 -0.18
C ASP A 180 5.87 8.95 -0.63
N ARG A 181 7.05 8.91 -1.26
CA ARG A 181 7.54 7.71 -1.93
C ARG A 181 7.78 6.52 -0.99
N ASP A 182 8.26 6.77 0.22
CA ASP A 182 8.48 5.72 1.21
C ASP A 182 7.15 5.14 1.69
N THR A 183 6.18 6.00 2.02
CA THR A 183 4.83 5.58 2.40
C THR A 183 4.15 4.82 1.26
N ALA A 184 4.31 5.26 0.01
CA ALA A 184 3.76 4.58 -1.16
C ALA A 184 4.31 3.16 -1.31
N LYS A 185 5.62 2.95 -1.15
CA LYS A 185 6.27 1.62 -1.16
C LYS A 185 5.75 0.72 -0.05
N ILE A 186 5.63 1.24 1.18
CA ILE A 186 5.10 0.50 2.33
C ILE A 186 3.65 0.08 2.09
N VAL A 187 2.82 1.00 1.58
CA VAL A 187 1.41 0.72 1.25
C VAL A 187 1.31 -0.33 0.15
N ALA A 188 2.12 -0.23 -0.91
CA ALA A 188 2.15 -1.20 -2.00
C ALA A 188 2.53 -2.60 -1.50
N TYR A 189 3.58 -2.69 -0.69
CA TYR A 189 4.01 -3.94 -0.07
C TYR A 189 2.93 -4.58 0.80
N ASN A 190 2.29 -3.79 1.67
CA ASN A 190 1.24 -4.31 2.55
C ASN A 190 -0.02 -4.69 1.77
N LEU A 191 -0.42 -3.91 0.77
CA LEU A 191 -1.59 -4.17 -0.06
C LEU A 191 -1.49 -5.53 -0.76
N GLN A 192 -0.37 -5.81 -1.45
CA GLN A 192 -0.18 -7.08 -2.14
C GLN A 192 -0.12 -8.26 -1.18
N LYS A 193 0.51 -8.07 -0.01
CA LYS A 193 0.60 -9.09 1.02
C LYS A 193 -0.79 -9.46 1.56
N LEU A 194 -1.60 -8.46 1.90
CA LEU A 194 -2.96 -8.65 2.41
C LEU A 194 -3.88 -9.26 1.36
N ALA A 195 -3.81 -8.79 0.11
CA ALA A 195 -4.62 -9.31 -0.97
C ALA A 195 -4.34 -10.80 -1.21
N ARG A 196 -3.06 -11.19 -1.30
CA ARG A 196 -2.67 -12.59 -1.47
C ARG A 196 -3.05 -13.48 -0.28
N GLN A 197 -2.90 -12.99 0.94
CA GLN A 197 -3.31 -13.71 2.15
C GLN A 197 -4.82 -13.99 2.17
N GLN A 198 -5.62 -13.13 1.56
CA GLN A 198 -7.07 -13.24 1.51
C GLN A 198 -7.58 -13.82 0.17
N GLY A 199 -6.69 -14.17 -0.76
CA GLY A 199 -7.07 -14.66 -2.10
C GLY A 199 -7.82 -13.63 -2.93
N LYS A 200 -7.51 -12.32 -2.77
CA LYS A 200 -8.15 -11.20 -3.46
C LYS A 200 -7.29 -10.72 -4.63
N ALA A 201 -7.95 -10.15 -5.64
CA ALA A 201 -7.28 -9.48 -6.73
C ALA A 201 -7.18 -7.97 -6.50
N VAL A 202 -6.11 -7.37 -7.01
CA VAL A 202 -5.87 -5.93 -6.96
C VAL A 202 -5.67 -5.40 -8.37
N LEU A 203 -6.40 -4.33 -8.73
CA LEU A 203 -6.14 -3.55 -9.94
C LEU A 203 -5.70 -2.14 -9.52
N ALA A 204 -4.40 -1.87 -9.60
CA ALA A 204 -3.82 -0.60 -9.20
C ALA A 204 -3.28 0.16 -10.43
N ALA A 205 -3.83 1.35 -10.70
CA ALA A 205 -3.35 2.23 -11.77
C ALA A 205 -2.69 3.47 -11.20
N THR A 206 -1.52 3.83 -11.73
CA THR A 206 -0.77 5.02 -11.33
C THR A 206 0.16 5.48 -12.45
N THR A 207 0.67 6.71 -12.36
CA THR A 207 1.75 7.20 -13.23
C THR A 207 3.15 6.84 -12.71
N HIS A 208 3.24 6.43 -11.45
CA HIS A 208 4.51 6.05 -10.83
C HIS A 208 4.98 4.68 -11.31
N LYS A 209 6.30 4.48 -11.47
CA LYS A 209 6.90 3.22 -11.95
C LYS A 209 7.71 2.50 -10.86
N ASP A 210 8.02 3.17 -9.78
CA ASP A 210 8.93 2.72 -8.71
C ASP A 210 8.27 1.81 -7.65
N LEU A 211 7.00 1.47 -7.83
CA LEU A 211 6.27 0.56 -6.93
C LEU A 211 6.28 -0.90 -7.39
N LEU A 212 6.95 -1.21 -8.52
CA LEU A 212 6.94 -2.54 -9.13
C LEU A 212 7.45 -3.61 -8.18
N GLU A 213 8.55 -3.33 -7.47
CA GLU A 213 9.18 -4.27 -6.55
C GLU A 213 8.30 -4.53 -5.32
N ASP A 214 7.71 -3.48 -4.75
CA ASP A 214 6.92 -3.57 -3.52
C ASP A 214 5.52 -4.14 -3.76
N LEU A 215 4.89 -3.77 -4.87
CA LEU A 215 3.59 -4.33 -5.26
C LEU A 215 3.73 -5.76 -5.79
N ASN A 216 4.89 -6.12 -6.35
CA ASN A 216 5.23 -7.42 -6.91
C ASN A 216 4.08 -8.03 -7.73
N PRO A 217 3.65 -7.37 -8.83
CA PRO A 217 2.45 -7.75 -9.55
C PRO A 217 2.63 -9.09 -10.29
N SER A 218 1.54 -9.86 -10.44
CA SER A 218 1.47 -10.99 -11.36
C SER A 218 1.18 -10.55 -12.79
N VAL A 219 0.54 -9.37 -12.95
CA VAL A 219 0.28 -8.77 -14.28
C VAL A 219 0.76 -7.32 -14.25
N TYR A 220 1.72 -7.00 -15.09
CA TYR A 220 2.22 -5.64 -15.28
C TYR A 220 1.80 -5.11 -16.63
N ILE A 221 1.18 -3.94 -16.64
CA ILE A 221 0.67 -3.27 -17.84
C ILE A 221 1.31 -1.89 -17.94
N TYR A 222 2.10 -1.68 -18.98
CA TYR A 222 2.64 -0.38 -19.31
C TYR A 222 1.91 0.23 -20.50
N LYS A 223 1.13 1.28 -20.25
CA LYS A 223 0.35 1.96 -21.27
C LYS A 223 1.05 3.22 -21.74
N LYS A 224 1.47 3.22 -23.00
CA LYS A 224 1.99 4.40 -23.69
C LYS A 224 0.86 5.28 -24.23
N PHE A 225 1.19 6.48 -24.66
CA PHE A 225 0.25 7.31 -25.38
C PHE A 225 -0.16 6.65 -26.72
N GLY A 226 -1.39 6.86 -27.20
CA GLY A 226 -1.92 6.17 -28.36
C GLY A 226 -2.37 4.74 -28.06
N LYS A 227 -2.23 3.80 -29.00
CA LYS A 227 -2.73 2.42 -28.87
C LYS A 227 -1.73 1.41 -28.31
N GLU A 228 -0.48 1.80 -28.13
CA GLU A 228 0.56 0.90 -27.66
C GLU A 228 0.39 0.51 -26.19
N ILE A 229 0.53 -0.79 -25.93
CA ILE A 229 0.46 -1.39 -24.60
C ILE A 229 1.50 -2.52 -24.51
N ASP A 230 2.24 -2.55 -23.40
CA ASP A 230 3.15 -3.66 -23.07
C ASP A 230 2.57 -4.41 -21.86
N ILE A 231 2.39 -5.72 -22.00
CA ILE A 231 1.79 -6.57 -20.96
C ILE A 231 2.79 -7.66 -20.62
N ARG A 232 3.09 -7.79 -19.34
CA ARG A 232 4.01 -8.81 -18.82
C ARG A 232 3.34 -9.58 -17.68
N TYR A 233 3.53 -10.89 -17.72
CA TYR A 233 3.02 -11.81 -16.71
C TYR A 233 4.17 -12.35 -15.88
N TYR A 234 3.99 -12.39 -14.58
CA TYR A 234 4.95 -12.90 -13.61
C TYR A 234 4.30 -13.96 -12.72
N PRO A 235 5.08 -14.77 -12.00
CA PRO A 235 4.55 -15.66 -10.98
C PRO A 235 3.76 -14.88 -9.92
N ASN A 236 2.60 -15.40 -9.55
CA ASN A 236 1.77 -14.76 -8.51
C ASN A 236 2.28 -15.13 -7.10
N GLU A 237 3.43 -14.59 -6.74
CA GLU A 237 4.11 -14.84 -5.49
C GLU A 237 4.18 -13.55 -4.64
N PRO A 238 4.13 -13.67 -3.29
CA PRO A 238 4.29 -12.49 -2.44
C PRO A 238 5.71 -11.92 -2.52
N ALA A 239 5.83 -10.59 -2.44
CA ALA A 239 7.13 -9.96 -2.24
C ALA A 239 7.75 -10.45 -0.92
N LYS A 240 9.01 -10.84 -0.94
CA LYS A 240 9.73 -11.38 0.22
C LYS A 240 9.89 -10.34 1.33
N GLU A 241 10.22 -9.12 0.95
CA GLU A 241 10.40 -7.97 1.84
C GLU A 241 10.08 -6.65 1.10
N CYS A 242 9.83 -5.59 1.86
CA CYS A 242 9.69 -4.24 1.30
C CYS A 242 11.06 -3.73 0.82
N SER A 243 11.10 -3.08 -0.35
CA SER A 243 12.34 -2.57 -0.96
C SER A 243 13.15 -1.66 -0.04
N LEU A 244 12.49 -0.89 0.81
CA LEU A 244 13.12 0.01 1.79
C LEU A 244 14.03 -0.73 2.79
N ILE A 245 13.73 -2.00 3.08
CA ILE A 245 14.53 -2.78 4.05
C ILE A 245 15.95 -3.02 3.55
N LYS A 246 16.15 -3.08 2.23
CA LYS A 246 17.47 -3.27 1.62
C LYS A 246 18.42 -2.10 1.85
N GLU A 247 17.87 -0.92 2.09
CA GLU A 247 18.62 0.30 2.36
C GLU A 247 18.93 0.48 3.86
N MET A 248 18.44 -0.44 4.71
CA MET A 248 18.55 -0.34 6.17
C MET A 248 19.62 -1.27 6.72
N HIS A 249 20.35 -0.78 7.71
CA HIS A 249 21.37 -1.54 8.43
C HIS A 249 21.20 -1.40 9.94
N ILE A 250 21.65 -2.42 10.67
CA ILE A 250 21.66 -2.44 12.13
C ILE A 250 23.07 -2.12 12.62
N SER A 251 23.19 -1.16 13.54
CA SER A 251 24.42 -0.75 14.20
C SER A 251 24.24 -0.68 15.72
N GLU A 252 25.32 -0.64 16.46
CA GLU A 252 25.26 -0.32 17.89
C GLU A 252 24.71 1.10 18.07
N GLY A 253 23.90 1.28 19.09
CA GLY A 253 23.23 2.52 19.41
C GLY A 253 23.49 2.97 20.84
N THR A 254 22.96 4.14 21.18
CA THR A 254 23.14 4.79 22.48
C THR A 254 21.79 5.06 23.15
N THR A 255 21.83 5.44 24.43
CA THR A 255 20.64 5.90 25.15
C THR A 255 20.04 7.16 24.54
N GLU A 256 20.82 7.94 23.80
CA GLU A 256 20.32 9.11 23.06
C GLU A 256 19.47 8.69 21.86
N ASP A 257 19.88 7.66 21.12
CA ASP A 257 19.09 7.10 20.02
C ASP A 257 17.73 6.56 20.54
N TRP A 258 17.76 5.90 21.70
CA TRP A 258 16.50 5.54 22.37
C TRP A 258 15.62 6.76 22.64
N ARG A 259 16.18 7.82 23.21
CA ARG A 259 15.40 9.04 23.56
C ARG A 259 14.70 9.65 22.35
N LYS A 260 15.32 9.62 21.17
CA LYS A 260 14.74 10.11 19.91
C LYS A 260 13.44 9.38 19.53
N LEU A 261 13.36 8.07 19.80
CA LEU A 261 12.19 7.25 19.49
C LEU A 261 11.28 6.93 20.68
N ALA A 262 11.70 7.29 21.90
CA ALA A 262 10.96 6.98 23.12
C ALA A 262 9.52 7.51 23.12
N GLY A 263 9.28 8.68 22.48
CA GLY A 263 7.95 9.27 22.34
C GLY A 263 6.93 8.41 21.58
N PHE A 264 7.41 7.47 20.74
CA PHE A 264 6.55 6.52 20.00
C PHE A 264 6.24 5.25 20.79
N HIS A 265 6.75 5.12 22.01
CA HIS A 265 6.42 4.01 22.91
C HIS A 265 5.27 4.39 23.82
N TYR A 266 4.19 3.64 23.76
CA TYR A 266 2.89 3.97 24.42
C TYR A 266 2.88 3.85 25.96
N ARG A 267 3.91 3.22 26.58
CA ARG A 267 4.00 3.09 28.05
C ARG A 267 4.98 4.10 28.61
N SER A 268 6.00 3.64 29.31
CA SER A 268 7.00 4.50 29.95
C SER A 268 8.15 4.82 28.99
N HIS A 269 8.58 6.07 28.94
CA HIS A 269 9.77 6.52 28.22
C HIS A 269 11.07 6.21 29.00
N LYS A 270 10.97 5.77 30.26
CA LYS A 270 12.10 5.40 31.10
C LYS A 270 12.52 3.96 30.82
N ILE A 271 13.83 3.74 30.73
CA ILE A 271 14.45 2.42 30.66
C ILE A 271 15.31 2.23 31.91
N ALA A 272 15.26 1.05 32.50
CA ALA A 272 16.02 0.74 33.71
C ALA A 272 17.18 -0.21 33.33
N GLY A 273 18.42 0.18 33.69
CA GLY A 273 19.61 -0.63 33.50
C GLY A 273 19.88 -1.09 32.06
N PRO A 274 19.88 -0.19 31.07
CA PRO A 274 20.23 -0.57 29.70
C PRO A 274 21.70 -0.95 29.65
N HIS A 275 22.02 -2.08 28.99
CA HIS A 275 23.40 -2.49 28.80
C HIS A 275 23.80 -2.62 27.34
N LYS A 276 22.85 -2.93 26.44
CA LYS A 276 23.05 -2.90 25.00
C LYS A 276 21.87 -2.29 24.27
N ILE A 277 22.17 -1.51 23.26
CA ILE A 277 21.19 -0.85 22.41
C ILE A 277 21.64 -1.05 20.97
N PHE A 278 20.72 -1.43 20.08
CA PHE A 278 20.96 -1.45 18.64
C PHE A 278 19.95 -0.56 17.93
N CYS A 279 20.43 0.09 16.90
CA CYS A 279 19.66 0.98 16.05
C CYS A 279 19.52 0.42 14.64
N LEU A 280 18.34 0.55 14.08
CA LEU A 280 18.09 0.34 12.66
C LEU A 280 18.12 1.70 11.98
N LYS A 281 18.99 1.89 11.00
CA LYS A 281 19.20 3.15 10.30
C LYS A 281 19.08 2.96 8.79
N ARG A 282 18.61 4.01 8.12
CA ARG A 282 18.61 4.18 6.66
C ARG A 282 19.42 5.45 6.35
N GLY A 283 20.67 5.29 5.94
CA GLY A 283 21.62 6.41 5.98
C GLY A 283 21.73 6.96 7.41
N ASP A 284 21.44 8.25 7.57
CA ASP A 284 21.45 8.92 8.89
C ASP A 284 20.09 8.87 9.61
N GLU A 285 19.03 8.45 8.93
CA GLU A 285 17.68 8.40 9.50
C GLU A 285 17.52 7.21 10.45
N LEU A 286 17.10 7.49 11.68
CA LEU A 286 16.83 6.47 12.71
C LEU A 286 15.44 5.86 12.51
N CYS A 287 15.37 4.63 12.01
CA CYS A 287 14.14 3.91 11.69
C CYS A 287 13.61 3.05 12.83
N GLY A 288 14.48 2.60 13.74
CA GLY A 288 14.08 1.76 14.87
C GLY A 288 15.19 1.59 15.88
N VAL A 289 14.81 1.11 17.07
CA VAL A 289 15.72 0.84 18.19
C VAL A 289 15.25 -0.37 18.97
N ILE A 290 16.19 -1.18 19.42
CA ILE A 290 15.97 -2.24 20.40
C ILE A 290 16.89 -2.03 21.61
N VAL A 291 16.32 -2.18 22.81
CA VAL A 291 17.02 -1.95 24.08
C VAL A 291 17.04 -3.23 24.89
N TYR A 292 18.22 -3.70 25.17
CA TYR A 292 18.50 -4.80 26.10
C TYR A 292 18.85 -4.23 27.46
N CYS A 293 18.18 -4.70 28.50
CA CYS A 293 18.39 -4.29 29.87
C CYS A 293 18.82 -5.46 30.75
N TYR A 294 19.45 -5.16 31.86
CA TYR A 294 19.65 -6.14 32.90
C TYR A 294 18.31 -6.62 33.47
N PRO A 295 18.21 -7.89 33.85
CA PRO A 295 16.99 -8.43 34.41
C PRO A 295 16.64 -7.79 35.77
N PRO A 296 15.35 -7.64 36.14
CA PRO A 296 14.98 -7.13 37.44
C PRO A 296 15.47 -8.07 38.54
N PRO A 297 15.84 -7.54 39.73
CA PRO A 297 16.28 -8.36 40.85
C PRO A 297 15.29 -9.45 41.26
N THR A 298 14.01 -9.09 41.23
CA THR A 298 12.91 -10.00 41.54
C THR A 298 12.09 -10.28 40.29
N CYS A 299 11.90 -11.55 39.96
CA CYS A 299 11.05 -11.99 38.87
C CYS A 299 10.28 -13.21 39.32
N PHE A 300 8.94 -13.14 39.23
CA PHE A 300 8.07 -14.27 39.55
C PHE A 300 8.41 -15.47 38.65
N GLY A 301 8.47 -16.66 39.24
CA GLY A 301 8.74 -17.90 38.49
C GLY A 301 10.21 -18.16 38.12
N ARG A 302 11.13 -17.19 38.22
CA ARG A 302 12.54 -17.42 37.87
C ARG A 302 13.16 -18.61 38.62
N ARG A 303 12.83 -18.76 39.91
CA ARG A 303 13.33 -19.86 40.76
C ARG A 303 12.83 -21.24 40.37
N LEU A 304 11.76 -21.29 39.52
CA LEU A 304 11.23 -22.58 39.03
C LEU A 304 12.06 -23.14 37.86
N VAL A 305 12.75 -22.27 37.13
CA VAL A 305 13.50 -22.62 35.92
C VAL A 305 14.99 -22.39 36.02
N MET A 306 15.44 -21.66 37.04
CA MET A 306 16.86 -21.32 37.24
C MET A 306 17.27 -21.43 38.70
N PRO A 307 18.53 -21.83 39.02
CA PRO A 307 19.03 -21.83 40.37
C PRO A 307 19.11 -20.41 40.95
N LYS A 308 19.26 -20.32 42.28
CA LYS A 308 19.49 -19.04 42.95
C LYS A 308 20.82 -18.47 42.49
N MET A 309 20.79 -17.24 41.98
CA MET A 309 21.97 -16.53 41.47
C MET A 309 22.16 -15.21 42.22
N THR A 310 23.40 -14.77 42.33
CA THR A 310 23.75 -13.42 42.72
C THR A 310 23.35 -12.41 41.61
N MET A 311 23.25 -11.13 41.99
CA MET A 311 22.94 -10.08 40.97
C MET A 311 24.02 -10.01 39.87
N LYS A 312 25.29 -10.28 40.20
CA LYS A 312 26.38 -10.30 39.24
C LYS A 312 26.23 -11.45 38.25
N GLU A 313 26.02 -12.66 38.72
CA GLU A 313 25.79 -13.84 37.88
C GLU A 313 24.50 -13.66 37.01
N LEU A 314 23.48 -13.01 37.58
CA LEU A 314 22.24 -12.76 36.86
C LEU A 314 22.50 -11.82 35.69
N ASN A 315 23.23 -10.72 35.90
CA ASN A 315 23.57 -9.74 34.87
C ASN A 315 24.55 -10.29 33.80
N GLU A 316 25.40 -11.25 34.16
CA GLU A 316 26.30 -11.91 33.22
C GLU A 316 25.61 -12.96 32.33
N LYS A 317 24.53 -13.56 32.86
CA LYS A 317 23.86 -14.69 32.16
C LYS A 317 22.59 -14.29 31.44
N ILE A 318 21.88 -13.24 31.86
CA ILE A 318 20.54 -12.92 31.38
C ILE A 318 20.43 -11.47 30.93
N SER A 319 19.89 -11.28 29.76
CA SER A 319 19.37 -9.99 29.27
C SER A 319 17.87 -10.07 29.07
N ILE A 320 17.21 -8.95 29.10
CA ILE A 320 15.81 -8.84 28.71
C ILE A 320 15.64 -7.83 27.57
N ILE A 321 14.83 -8.16 26.58
CA ILE A 321 14.38 -7.18 25.60
C ILE A 321 13.39 -6.26 26.31
N SER A 322 13.85 -5.07 26.68
CA SER A 322 13.02 -4.10 27.40
C SER A 322 12.12 -3.31 26.47
N ARG A 323 12.64 -2.92 25.32
CA ARG A 323 11.93 -2.08 24.34
C ARG A 323 12.34 -2.47 22.92
N VAL A 324 11.34 -2.51 22.02
CA VAL A 324 11.52 -2.51 20.57
C VAL A 324 10.61 -1.44 20.02
N VAL A 325 11.18 -0.42 19.41
CA VAL A 325 10.41 0.69 18.84
C VAL A 325 10.83 0.89 17.40
N VAL A 326 9.83 0.93 16.52
CA VAL A 326 9.98 1.29 15.11
C VAL A 326 9.28 2.61 14.88
N HIS A 327 9.98 3.53 14.19
CA HIS A 327 9.42 4.82 13.81
C HIS A 327 8.08 4.62 13.06
N PRO A 328 7.02 5.36 13.36
CA PRO A 328 5.68 5.16 12.79
C PRO A 328 5.64 5.05 11.26
N LYS A 329 6.48 5.83 10.57
CA LYS A 329 6.62 5.81 9.11
C LYS A 329 6.94 4.40 8.56
N TYR A 330 7.77 3.62 9.26
CA TYR A 330 8.31 2.34 8.81
C TYR A 330 7.66 1.11 9.49
N ARG A 331 6.54 1.27 10.16
CA ARG A 331 5.82 0.15 10.76
C ARG A 331 5.18 -0.74 9.68
N THR A 332 4.79 -1.96 10.07
CA THR A 332 4.10 -2.97 9.24
C THR A 332 4.93 -3.72 8.19
N ILE A 333 6.18 -3.36 7.97
CA ILE A 333 7.08 -4.06 7.05
C ILE A 333 8.05 -5.05 7.73
N GLY A 334 7.80 -5.39 9.01
CA GLY A 334 8.57 -6.46 9.71
C GLY A 334 9.82 -6.00 10.45
N LEU A 335 10.10 -4.70 10.57
CA LEU A 335 11.36 -4.17 11.15
C LEU A 335 11.54 -4.51 12.63
N GLY A 336 10.47 -4.59 13.41
CA GLY A 336 10.56 -5.02 14.82
C GLY A 336 11.08 -6.44 14.96
N ALA A 337 10.55 -7.36 14.15
CA ALA A 337 11.01 -8.74 14.10
C ALA A 337 12.46 -8.86 13.57
N LYS A 338 12.83 -8.05 12.57
CA LYS A 338 14.19 -7.95 12.04
C LYS A 338 15.17 -7.52 13.13
N LEU A 339 14.85 -6.44 13.87
CA LEU A 339 15.66 -5.98 14.99
C LEU A 339 15.89 -7.10 16.01
N VAL A 340 14.85 -7.79 16.46
CA VAL A 340 14.99 -8.89 17.41
C VAL A 340 15.86 -10.01 16.83
N LYS A 341 15.53 -10.51 15.64
CA LYS A 341 16.20 -11.65 15.01
C LYS A 341 17.69 -11.42 14.80
N GLU A 342 18.09 -10.23 14.35
CA GLU A 342 19.49 -9.95 14.00
C GLU A 342 20.35 -9.47 15.19
N THR A 343 19.72 -9.09 16.31
CA THR A 343 20.47 -8.61 17.49
C THR A 343 20.43 -9.56 18.68
N LEU A 344 19.56 -10.59 18.66
CA LEU A 344 19.39 -11.53 19.75
C LEU A 344 20.74 -12.18 20.15
N ALA A 345 21.50 -12.70 19.18
CA ALA A 345 22.79 -13.29 19.41
C ALA A 345 23.89 -12.28 19.85
N LYS A 346 23.63 -10.98 19.63
CA LYS A 346 24.55 -9.88 19.99
C LYS A 346 24.23 -9.27 21.36
N ALA A 347 23.22 -9.76 22.06
CA ALA A 347 22.81 -9.27 23.38
C ALA A 347 23.93 -9.43 24.42
N GLY A 348 24.88 -10.36 24.22
CA GLY A 348 26.06 -10.51 25.03
C GLY A 348 25.85 -11.36 26.27
N THR A 349 24.74 -12.05 26.38
CA THR A 349 24.39 -12.97 27.45
C THR A 349 23.88 -14.29 26.88
N PRO A 350 24.11 -15.44 27.57
CA PRO A 350 23.62 -16.74 27.10
C PRO A 350 22.11 -16.87 27.00
N TYR A 351 21.34 -16.09 27.77
CA TYR A 351 19.88 -16.12 27.81
C TYR A 351 19.33 -14.72 27.56
N VAL A 352 18.30 -14.64 26.72
CA VAL A 352 17.55 -13.41 26.45
C VAL A 352 16.05 -13.68 26.60
#